data_1e17e9557272111fbff58b8776e1d78e
#
_entry.id   1e17e9557272111fbff58b8776e1d78e
#
_cell.length_a   1.000
_cell.length_b   1.000
_cell.length_c   1.000
_cell.angle_alpha   90.00
_cell.angle_beta   90.00
_cell.angle_gamma   90.00
#
_symmetry.space_group_name_H-M   'P 1'
#
loop_
_entity.id
_entity.type
_entity.pdbx_description
1 polymer ?
#
loop_
_entity_poly.entity_id
_entity_poly.type
_entity_poly.pdbx_seq_one_letter_code
_entity_poly.pdbx_strand_id
1 'polypeptide(L)'
;MAKGKTATVFFCQNCGYESTKWLGQCPGCREWNTFVEETIDKTELKNTGNGAKRDRREASEPCVLSEIAIREENKTLTGIKELDRVLGGGIVQGSLTLVGGDPGIGKSTLLLQVCHNLSTAGHKVLYISGEESKVQIKMRADRLGAFSEHMLLLCETNLDIISEVIRKSKPEVVIIDSIQTMYNENVSAAPGSVSQVRESTGILLQLAKGLGISIFIVGHVTKEGTVAGPRVLEHMVDTVLYFEGDRYASYRILRGGKNRFGSTNEIGVFEMRETGLAEVKNPSEYMLNGRPENASGSVVACTMEGTRPLLIELQALVCHSNFGIPRRQTTGTDFNRVNLLMAVLEKRSGVQLSSCDAYVNITGGIKIQEPAIDLGIVLAILSSFRNKALNPKMVAFGEVGLSGEVRAVSMAKQRVAEAEKLGFEECVVPYVSLEECKKGSKIRVIGVSSVQDAMDRLF
;
A
#
# COMPACT_ATOMS: atom_id res chain seq x y z
N MET A 1 1.67 -47.33 24.53
CA MET A 1 1.53 -45.87 24.32
C MET A 1 2.85 -45.37 23.76
N ALA A 2 2.92 -45.15 22.46
CA ALA A 2 4.09 -44.60 21.77
C ALA A 2 4.11 -43.09 22.02
N LYS A 3 5.16 -42.58 22.71
CA LYS A 3 5.40 -41.14 22.83
C LYS A 3 5.70 -40.57 21.46
N GLY A 4 4.78 -39.79 20.90
CA GLY A 4 5.03 -38.97 19.71
C GLY A 4 6.26 -38.08 19.93
N LYS A 5 7.20 -38.07 19.00
CA LYS A 5 8.38 -37.20 19.08
C LYS A 5 7.98 -35.82 18.59
N THR A 6 7.49 -34.97 19.45
CA THR A 6 7.31 -33.54 19.20
C THR A 6 8.68 -32.87 19.06
N ALA A 7 8.85 -32.00 18.09
CA ALA A 7 10.00 -31.11 17.97
C ALA A 7 9.57 -29.68 18.11
N THR A 8 10.24 -28.94 18.97
CA THR A 8 10.08 -27.50 19.10
C THR A 8 10.87 -26.83 17.98
N VAL A 9 10.21 -25.94 17.25
CA VAL A 9 10.79 -25.12 16.21
C VAL A 9 10.41 -23.67 16.48
N PHE A 10 11.31 -22.76 16.19
CA PHE A 10 11.12 -21.32 16.38
C PHE A 10 10.95 -20.64 15.03
N PHE A 11 9.86 -19.89 14.87
CA PHE A 11 9.57 -19.15 13.64
C PHE A 11 9.67 -17.64 13.89
N CYS A 12 10.35 -16.93 13.00
CA CYS A 12 10.32 -15.48 12.99
C CYS A 12 8.95 -14.98 12.53
N GLN A 13 8.24 -14.26 13.38
CA GLN A 13 6.90 -13.70 13.07
C GLN A 13 6.93 -12.67 11.94
N ASN A 14 8.07 -12.03 11.71
CA ASN A 14 8.20 -10.98 10.70
C ASN A 14 8.46 -11.53 9.30
N CYS A 15 9.32 -12.56 9.14
CA CYS A 15 9.71 -13.08 7.82
C CYS A 15 9.50 -14.60 7.64
N GLY A 16 9.04 -15.31 8.69
CA GLY A 16 8.84 -16.76 8.65
C GLY A 16 10.14 -17.59 8.66
N TYR A 17 11.31 -17.00 8.96
CA TYR A 17 12.56 -17.77 9.07
C TYR A 17 12.43 -18.81 10.16
N GLU A 18 12.80 -20.06 9.85
CA GLU A 18 12.73 -21.19 10.75
C GLU A 18 14.07 -21.47 11.42
N SER A 19 14.05 -21.72 12.73
CA SER A 19 15.23 -22.09 13.52
C SER A 19 14.88 -23.19 14.51
N THR A 20 15.81 -24.11 14.75
CA THR A 20 15.68 -25.12 15.81
C THR A 20 16.00 -24.58 17.20
N LYS A 21 16.42 -23.32 17.30
CA LYS A 21 16.73 -22.63 18.56
C LYS A 21 16.18 -21.22 18.51
N TRP A 22 15.79 -20.70 19.66
CA TRP A 22 15.45 -19.29 19.78
C TRP A 22 16.67 -18.41 19.51
N LEU A 23 16.50 -17.40 18.65
CA LEU A 23 17.54 -16.44 18.31
C LEU A 23 17.06 -15.04 18.68
N GLY A 24 17.90 -14.24 19.34
CA GLY A 24 17.58 -12.86 19.69
C GLY A 24 17.37 -11.96 18.47
N GLN A 25 18.16 -12.19 17.40
CA GLN A 25 18.02 -11.49 16.13
C GLN A 25 17.78 -12.49 14.99
N CYS A 26 16.83 -12.21 14.14
CA CYS A 26 16.50 -13.06 13.00
C CYS A 26 17.56 -12.93 11.90
N PRO A 27 18.17 -14.04 11.43
CA PRO A 27 19.14 -13.99 10.32
C PRO A 27 18.51 -13.57 8.99
N GLY A 28 17.21 -13.81 8.81
CA GLY A 28 16.48 -13.51 7.57
C GLY A 28 16.13 -12.02 7.42
N CYS A 29 15.51 -11.42 8.42
CA CYS A 29 15.03 -10.03 8.36
C CYS A 29 15.80 -9.07 9.27
N ARG A 30 16.75 -9.57 10.11
CA ARG A 30 17.57 -8.83 11.07
C ARG A 30 16.80 -8.10 12.18
N GLU A 31 15.53 -8.39 12.35
CA GLU A 31 14.70 -7.85 13.43
C GLU A 31 14.99 -8.60 14.75
N TRP A 32 14.87 -7.89 15.88
CA TRP A 32 15.11 -8.43 17.21
C TRP A 32 13.84 -8.93 17.86
N ASN A 33 13.95 -10.01 18.66
CA ASN A 33 12.87 -10.57 19.50
C ASN A 33 11.62 -10.97 18.70
N THR A 34 11.79 -11.51 17.49
CA THR A 34 10.70 -11.88 16.57
C THR A 34 10.41 -13.37 16.53
N PHE A 35 11.14 -14.20 17.29
CA PHE A 35 10.94 -15.66 17.29
C PHE A 35 9.85 -16.10 18.27
N VAL A 36 8.96 -16.95 17.77
CA VAL A 36 7.89 -17.62 18.54
C VAL A 36 8.13 -19.12 18.48
N GLU A 37 7.90 -19.77 19.61
CA GLU A 37 8.02 -21.21 19.76
C GLU A 37 6.76 -21.91 19.22
N GLU A 38 6.93 -22.87 18.31
CA GLU A 38 5.87 -23.75 17.83
C GLU A 38 6.30 -25.21 17.98
N THR A 39 5.37 -26.06 18.43
CA THR A 39 5.61 -27.50 18.59
C THR A 39 5.09 -28.24 17.36
N ILE A 40 5.97 -28.93 16.64
CA ILE A 40 5.63 -29.71 15.45
C ILE A 40 5.79 -31.21 15.77
N ASP A 41 4.78 -32.01 15.42
CA ASP A 41 4.83 -33.45 15.57
C ASP A 41 5.58 -34.11 14.39
N LYS A 42 6.76 -34.70 14.64
CA LYS A 42 7.62 -35.29 13.62
C LYS A 42 7.08 -36.60 13.03
N THR A 43 6.04 -37.17 13.60
CA THR A 43 5.50 -38.46 13.16
C THR A 43 4.75 -38.35 11.83
N GLU A 44 4.24 -37.18 11.49
CA GLU A 44 3.43 -36.95 10.27
C GLU A 44 4.29 -36.72 9.01
N LEU A 45 5.50 -36.22 9.16
CA LEU A 45 6.43 -36.03 8.03
C LEU A 45 6.90 -37.34 7.35
N LYS A 46 6.71 -38.47 8.02
CA LYS A 46 7.08 -39.82 7.48
C LYS A 46 5.92 -40.57 6.83
N ASN A 47 4.67 -40.16 7.07
CA ASN A 47 3.48 -40.89 6.59
C ASN A 47 2.88 -40.34 5.28
N THR A 48 3.49 -39.38 4.64
CA THR A 48 3.08 -38.92 3.28
C THR A 48 3.43 -39.91 2.17
N GLY A 49 3.79 -41.13 2.53
CA GLY A 49 4.24 -42.19 1.61
C GLY A 49 3.16 -43.19 1.13
N ASN A 50 1.97 -43.29 1.75
CA ASN A 50 0.98 -44.27 1.29
C ASN A 50 -0.47 -43.80 1.57
N GLY A 51 -1.22 -43.55 0.52
CA GLY A 51 -2.67 -43.76 0.55
C GLY A 51 -3.61 -42.65 0.12
N ALA A 52 -3.18 -41.44 -0.20
CA ALA A 52 -4.03 -40.52 -0.97
C ALA A 52 -3.65 -40.67 -2.45
N LYS A 53 -4.63 -40.96 -3.31
CA LYS A 53 -4.47 -40.80 -4.76
C LYS A 53 -4.03 -39.37 -5.03
N ARG A 54 -2.69 -39.17 -5.12
CA ARG A 54 -2.18 -37.95 -5.74
C ARG A 54 -2.77 -37.95 -7.13
N ASP A 55 -3.68 -36.99 -7.41
CA ASP A 55 -3.99 -36.64 -8.78
C ASP A 55 -2.65 -36.57 -9.50
N ARG A 56 -2.43 -37.47 -10.46
CA ARG A 56 -1.26 -37.42 -11.33
C ARG A 56 -1.31 -36.04 -11.97
N ARG A 57 -0.50 -35.12 -11.46
CA ARG A 57 -0.17 -33.91 -12.22
C ARG A 57 0.35 -34.44 -13.54
N GLU A 58 -0.33 -34.13 -14.64
CA GLU A 58 0.27 -34.24 -15.94
C GLU A 58 1.61 -33.54 -15.85
N ALA A 59 2.69 -34.28 -16.07
CA ALA A 59 4.01 -33.71 -16.07
C ALA A 59 3.99 -32.61 -17.13
N SER A 60 4.12 -31.35 -16.72
CA SER A 60 4.16 -30.24 -17.66
C SER A 60 5.39 -30.43 -18.54
N GLU A 61 5.15 -30.61 -19.84
CA GLU A 61 6.24 -30.69 -20.81
C GLU A 61 6.85 -29.28 -21.02
N PRO A 62 8.17 -29.21 -21.19
CA PRO A 62 8.80 -27.92 -21.51
C PRO A 62 8.30 -27.46 -22.88
N CYS A 63 7.90 -26.18 -22.97
CA CYS A 63 7.45 -25.53 -24.20
C CYS A 63 8.39 -24.40 -24.61
N VAL A 64 8.42 -24.06 -25.88
CA VAL A 64 9.21 -22.94 -26.40
C VAL A 64 8.53 -21.64 -26.02
N LEU A 65 9.27 -20.71 -25.37
CA LEU A 65 8.72 -19.45 -24.86
C LEU A 65 8.01 -18.61 -25.94
N SER A 66 8.53 -18.61 -27.17
CA SER A 66 7.95 -17.87 -28.30
C SER A 66 6.62 -18.45 -28.82
N GLU A 67 6.29 -19.70 -28.46
CA GLU A 67 5.03 -20.33 -28.86
C GLU A 67 3.89 -20.04 -27.86
N ILE A 68 4.23 -19.46 -26.72
CA ILE A 68 3.22 -19.08 -25.71
C ILE A 68 2.53 -17.79 -26.19
N ALA A 69 1.31 -17.91 -26.66
CA ALA A 69 0.49 -16.75 -27.00
C ALA A 69 0.07 -16.01 -25.74
N ILE A 70 0.62 -14.79 -25.53
CA ILE A 70 0.12 -13.85 -24.53
C ILE A 70 -1.09 -13.17 -25.14
N ARG A 71 -2.29 -13.52 -24.69
CA ARG A 71 -3.50 -12.78 -25.02
C ARG A 71 -3.67 -11.67 -23.97
N GLU A 72 -3.93 -10.43 -24.42
CA GLU A 72 -4.31 -9.32 -23.52
C GLU A 72 -5.59 -9.63 -22.72
N GLU A 73 -6.38 -10.58 -23.20
CA GLU A 73 -7.60 -11.13 -22.57
C GLU A 73 -7.35 -11.90 -21.25
N ASN A 74 -6.10 -12.08 -20.83
CA ASN A 74 -5.79 -12.81 -19.58
C ASN A 74 -5.95 -11.95 -18.31
N LYS A 75 -6.46 -10.72 -18.44
CA LYS A 75 -6.75 -9.84 -17.28
C LYS A 75 -8.26 -9.58 -17.21
N THR A 76 -8.84 -9.88 -16.06
CA THR A 76 -10.25 -9.57 -15.75
C THR A 76 -10.32 -8.25 -14.98
N LEU A 77 -11.10 -7.29 -15.48
CA LEU A 77 -11.31 -6.02 -14.79
C LEU A 77 -12.18 -6.23 -13.55
N THR A 78 -11.79 -5.63 -12.42
CA THR A 78 -12.56 -5.69 -11.17
C THR A 78 -13.80 -4.82 -11.18
N GLY A 79 -13.93 -3.93 -12.18
CA GLY A 79 -14.94 -2.89 -12.22
C GLY A 79 -14.65 -1.71 -11.30
N ILE A 80 -13.46 -1.67 -10.68
CA ILE A 80 -12.96 -0.61 -9.82
C ILE A 80 -11.62 -0.13 -10.41
N LYS A 81 -11.63 1.03 -11.08
CA LYS A 81 -10.48 1.53 -11.85
C LYS A 81 -9.24 1.79 -10.98
N GLU A 82 -9.44 2.28 -9.77
CA GLU A 82 -8.35 2.53 -8.83
C GLU A 82 -7.71 1.20 -8.35
N LEU A 83 -8.47 0.12 -8.22
CA LEU A 83 -7.94 -1.22 -7.94
C LEU A 83 -7.25 -1.81 -9.17
N ASP A 84 -7.88 -1.73 -10.34
CA ASP A 84 -7.31 -2.25 -11.59
C ASP A 84 -5.96 -1.59 -11.90
N ARG A 85 -5.82 -0.29 -11.62
CA ARG A 85 -4.54 0.44 -11.73
C ARG A 85 -3.46 -0.21 -10.88
N VAL A 86 -3.71 -0.45 -9.59
CA VAL A 86 -2.72 -1.01 -8.66
C VAL A 86 -2.40 -2.47 -9.00
N LEU A 87 -3.38 -3.21 -9.54
CA LEU A 87 -3.17 -4.56 -10.05
C LEU A 87 -2.36 -4.60 -11.37
N GLY A 88 -2.13 -3.44 -12.01
CA GLY A 88 -1.43 -3.36 -13.29
C GLY A 88 -2.33 -3.67 -14.49
N GLY A 89 -3.62 -3.32 -14.40
CA GLY A 89 -4.62 -3.44 -15.46
C GLY A 89 -5.67 -4.53 -15.24
N GLY A 90 -5.81 -5.06 -14.03
CA GLY A 90 -6.83 -6.05 -13.66
C GLY A 90 -6.28 -7.33 -13.06
N ILE A 91 -7.16 -8.26 -12.77
CA ILE A 91 -6.87 -9.57 -12.16
C ILE A 91 -6.22 -10.48 -13.21
N VAL A 92 -5.05 -11.01 -12.93
CA VAL A 92 -4.39 -12.00 -13.79
C VAL A 92 -4.86 -13.39 -13.44
N GLN A 93 -5.29 -14.17 -14.43
CA GLN A 93 -5.74 -15.55 -14.27
C GLN A 93 -4.68 -16.41 -13.57
N GLY A 94 -5.09 -17.22 -12.59
CA GLY A 94 -4.20 -18.08 -11.81
C GLY A 94 -3.27 -17.33 -10.84
N SER A 95 -3.55 -16.04 -10.56
CA SER A 95 -2.78 -15.26 -9.60
C SER A 95 -3.25 -15.44 -8.16
N LEU A 96 -2.32 -15.30 -7.22
CA LEU A 96 -2.59 -15.21 -5.79
C LEU A 96 -2.24 -13.81 -5.30
N THR A 97 -3.24 -13.06 -4.84
CA THR A 97 -3.11 -11.67 -4.39
C THR A 97 -3.39 -11.55 -2.89
N LEU A 98 -2.45 -10.97 -2.15
CA LEU A 98 -2.62 -10.64 -0.73
C LEU A 98 -3.12 -9.20 -0.59
N VAL A 99 -4.17 -8.99 0.20
CA VAL A 99 -4.66 -7.67 0.60
C VAL A 99 -4.45 -7.51 2.11
N GLY A 100 -3.41 -6.75 2.48
CA GLY A 100 -3.02 -6.47 3.86
C GLY A 100 -3.52 -5.10 4.34
N GLY A 101 -3.50 -4.90 5.65
CA GLY A 101 -3.83 -3.60 6.28
C GLY A 101 -4.49 -3.77 7.64
N ASP A 102 -4.64 -2.66 8.37
CA ASP A 102 -5.23 -2.64 9.71
C ASP A 102 -6.67 -3.19 9.72
N PRO A 103 -7.12 -3.78 10.85
CA PRO A 103 -8.51 -4.16 11.03
C PRO A 103 -9.45 -2.96 10.87
N GLY A 104 -10.56 -3.14 10.15
CA GLY A 104 -11.56 -2.07 9.92
C GLY A 104 -11.18 -1.04 8.85
N ILE A 105 -10.03 -1.19 8.15
CA ILE A 105 -9.59 -0.24 7.11
C ILE A 105 -10.46 -0.30 5.83
N GLY A 106 -11.17 -1.41 5.57
CA GLY A 106 -12.04 -1.57 4.41
C GLY A 106 -11.69 -2.73 3.47
N LYS A 107 -10.74 -3.62 3.81
CA LYS A 107 -10.31 -4.76 2.98
C LYS A 107 -11.46 -5.63 2.51
N SER A 108 -12.22 -6.16 3.47
CA SER A 108 -13.38 -7.03 3.19
C SER A 108 -14.48 -6.31 2.42
N THR A 109 -14.66 -5.00 2.64
CA THR A 109 -15.62 -4.17 1.89
C THR A 109 -15.19 -4.04 0.43
N LEU A 110 -13.93 -3.73 0.16
CA LEU A 110 -13.39 -3.66 -1.21
C LEU A 110 -13.60 -4.97 -1.95
N LEU A 111 -13.21 -6.08 -1.32
CA LEU A 111 -13.29 -7.39 -1.97
C LEU A 111 -14.74 -7.85 -2.17
N LEU A 112 -15.66 -7.48 -1.27
CA LEU A 112 -17.08 -7.75 -1.47
C LEU A 112 -17.66 -6.92 -2.64
N GLN A 113 -17.19 -5.65 -2.82
CA GLN A 113 -17.54 -4.85 -4.01
C GLN A 113 -16.97 -5.44 -5.31
N VAL A 114 -15.74 -5.98 -5.28
CA VAL A 114 -15.17 -6.73 -6.40
C VAL A 114 -16.05 -7.93 -6.75
N CYS A 115 -16.50 -8.70 -5.76
CA CYS A 115 -17.39 -9.82 -5.96
C CYS A 115 -18.72 -9.37 -6.58
N HIS A 116 -19.29 -8.25 -6.11
CA HIS A 116 -20.51 -7.68 -6.68
C HIS A 116 -20.34 -7.36 -8.16
N ASN A 117 -19.28 -6.61 -8.52
CA ASN A 117 -19.03 -6.20 -9.89
C ASN A 117 -18.79 -7.40 -10.82
N LEU A 118 -17.91 -8.32 -10.40
CA LEU A 118 -17.59 -9.52 -11.19
C LEU A 118 -18.81 -10.42 -11.39
N SER A 119 -19.58 -10.69 -10.33
CA SER A 119 -20.75 -11.53 -10.43
C SER A 119 -21.85 -10.90 -11.31
N THR A 120 -22.00 -9.58 -11.28
CA THR A 120 -22.90 -8.83 -12.16
C THR A 120 -22.44 -8.88 -13.62
N ALA A 121 -21.11 -8.92 -13.86
CA ALA A 121 -20.53 -9.11 -15.19
C ALA A 121 -20.62 -10.57 -15.70
N GLY A 122 -21.16 -11.50 -14.91
CA GLY A 122 -21.37 -12.90 -15.28
C GLY A 122 -20.23 -13.84 -14.84
N HIS A 123 -19.20 -13.34 -14.16
CA HIS A 123 -18.13 -14.18 -13.64
C HIS A 123 -18.57 -14.93 -12.37
N LYS A 124 -18.19 -16.20 -12.28
CA LYS A 124 -18.49 -17.01 -11.11
C LYS A 124 -17.49 -16.74 -10.00
N VAL A 125 -17.99 -16.19 -8.88
CA VAL A 125 -17.17 -15.77 -7.74
C VAL A 125 -17.53 -16.58 -6.50
N LEU A 126 -16.53 -16.98 -5.71
CA LEU A 126 -16.72 -17.65 -4.43
C LEU A 126 -16.07 -16.83 -3.31
N TYR A 127 -16.88 -16.34 -2.38
CA TYR A 127 -16.41 -15.67 -1.17
C TYR A 127 -16.41 -16.66 -0.02
N ILE A 128 -15.26 -16.83 0.62
CA ILE A 128 -15.06 -17.74 1.75
C ILE A 128 -14.71 -16.91 2.98
N SER A 129 -15.51 -17.03 4.02
CA SER A 129 -15.32 -16.33 5.27
C SER A 129 -15.02 -17.31 6.40
N GLY A 130 -13.95 -17.04 7.15
CA GLY A 130 -13.62 -17.73 8.39
C GLY A 130 -13.93 -16.89 9.64
N GLU A 131 -14.34 -15.63 9.49
CA GLU A 131 -14.56 -14.72 10.63
C GLU A 131 -16.04 -14.37 10.83
N GLU A 132 -16.78 -14.21 9.74
CA GLU A 132 -18.16 -13.74 9.78
C GLU A 132 -19.15 -14.82 9.36
N SER A 133 -20.32 -14.80 9.97
CA SER A 133 -21.44 -15.65 9.59
C SER A 133 -22.10 -15.20 8.27
N LYS A 134 -22.82 -16.11 7.62
CA LYS A 134 -23.56 -15.81 6.37
C LYS A 134 -24.50 -14.60 6.52
N VAL A 135 -25.13 -14.44 7.69
CA VAL A 135 -26.05 -13.34 7.98
C VAL A 135 -25.30 -12.01 8.05
N GLN A 136 -24.16 -11.96 8.73
CA GLN A 136 -23.34 -10.75 8.85
C GLN A 136 -22.83 -10.28 7.48
N ILE A 137 -22.34 -11.22 6.66
CA ILE A 137 -21.89 -10.90 5.31
C ILE A 137 -23.07 -10.40 4.46
N LYS A 138 -24.25 -11.04 4.57
CA LYS A 138 -25.46 -10.61 3.85
C LYS A 138 -25.87 -9.19 4.23
N MET A 139 -25.88 -8.85 5.52
CA MET A 139 -26.18 -7.48 5.98
C MET A 139 -25.21 -6.44 5.41
N ARG A 140 -23.95 -6.79 5.22
CA ARG A 140 -22.95 -5.93 4.62
C ARG A 140 -23.13 -5.84 3.09
N ALA A 141 -23.40 -6.97 2.44
CA ALA A 141 -23.66 -7.06 1.03
C ALA A 141 -24.88 -6.21 0.61
N ASP A 142 -25.94 -6.19 1.41
CA ASP A 142 -27.16 -5.43 1.13
C ASP A 142 -26.93 -3.90 1.04
N ARG A 143 -25.87 -3.39 1.67
CA ARG A 143 -25.46 -1.97 1.53
C ARG A 143 -24.79 -1.67 0.19
N LEU A 144 -24.25 -2.69 -0.47
CA LEU A 144 -23.54 -2.57 -1.75
C LEU A 144 -24.46 -2.74 -2.96
N GLY A 145 -25.67 -3.31 -2.76
CA GLY A 145 -26.65 -3.56 -3.81
C GLY A 145 -27.04 -5.03 -3.94
N ALA A 146 -27.78 -5.35 -5.00
CA ALA A 146 -28.21 -6.72 -5.28
C ALA A 146 -27.09 -7.53 -5.92
N PHE A 147 -26.84 -8.72 -5.39
CA PHE A 147 -25.86 -9.66 -5.94
C PHE A 147 -26.52 -10.64 -6.90
N SER A 148 -25.80 -11.05 -7.92
CA SER A 148 -26.26 -12.05 -8.90
C SER A 148 -26.13 -13.48 -8.35
N GLU A 149 -26.74 -14.45 -9.03
CA GLU A 149 -26.62 -15.89 -8.74
C GLU A 149 -25.21 -16.46 -8.93
N HIS A 150 -24.34 -15.72 -9.62
CA HIS A 150 -22.94 -16.09 -9.82
C HIS A 150 -22.06 -15.85 -8.57
N MET A 151 -22.61 -15.17 -7.54
CA MET A 151 -21.93 -14.97 -6.26
C MET A 151 -22.26 -16.11 -5.30
N LEU A 152 -21.25 -16.93 -5.01
CA LEU A 152 -21.33 -18.01 -4.03
C LEU A 152 -20.71 -17.58 -2.69
N LEU A 153 -21.32 -17.97 -1.58
CA LEU A 153 -20.84 -17.69 -0.21
C LEU A 153 -20.65 -18.99 0.56
N LEU A 154 -19.46 -19.17 1.13
CA LEU A 154 -19.10 -20.29 2.01
C LEU A 154 -18.56 -19.73 3.33
N CYS A 155 -19.08 -20.22 4.47
CA CYS A 155 -18.48 -19.99 5.78
C CYS A 155 -17.81 -21.29 6.24
N GLU A 156 -16.49 -21.36 6.07
CA GLU A 156 -15.67 -22.52 6.34
C GLU A 156 -14.22 -22.11 6.58
N THR A 157 -13.49 -22.87 7.38
CA THR A 157 -12.10 -22.61 7.73
C THR A 157 -11.16 -23.78 7.42
N ASN A 158 -11.72 -25.00 7.23
CA ASN A 158 -10.97 -26.19 6.86
C ASN A 158 -10.61 -26.16 5.37
N LEU A 159 -9.31 -26.16 5.04
CA LEU A 159 -8.80 -26.06 3.68
C LEU A 159 -9.08 -27.29 2.81
N ASP A 160 -9.23 -28.46 3.39
CA ASP A 160 -9.58 -29.65 2.61
C ASP A 160 -10.99 -29.55 2.07
N ILE A 161 -11.96 -29.12 2.91
CA ILE A 161 -13.34 -28.85 2.51
C ILE A 161 -13.39 -27.69 1.49
N ILE A 162 -12.68 -26.60 1.75
CA ILE A 162 -12.58 -25.44 0.87
C ILE A 162 -12.05 -25.89 -0.52
N SER A 163 -10.98 -26.69 -0.56
CA SER A 163 -10.38 -27.18 -1.80
C SER A 163 -11.36 -28.05 -2.61
N GLU A 164 -12.14 -28.90 -1.93
CA GLU A 164 -13.18 -29.71 -2.58
C GLU A 164 -14.28 -28.84 -3.19
N VAL A 165 -14.77 -27.84 -2.42
CA VAL A 165 -15.79 -26.90 -2.91
C VAL A 165 -15.30 -26.10 -4.10
N ILE A 166 -14.05 -25.61 -4.09
CA ILE A 166 -13.44 -24.89 -5.22
C ILE A 166 -13.39 -25.79 -6.47
N ARG A 167 -12.91 -27.03 -6.35
CA ARG A 167 -12.85 -28.01 -7.47
C ARG A 167 -14.22 -28.32 -8.05
N LYS A 168 -15.24 -28.45 -7.19
CA LYS A 168 -16.61 -28.76 -7.58
C LYS A 168 -17.34 -27.57 -8.21
N SER A 169 -17.21 -26.39 -7.60
CA SER A 169 -17.93 -25.19 -8.05
C SER A 169 -17.25 -24.50 -9.23
N LYS A 170 -15.94 -24.71 -9.43
CA LYS A 170 -15.11 -24.10 -10.49
C LYS A 170 -15.32 -22.60 -10.62
N PRO A 171 -15.05 -21.79 -9.57
CA PRO A 171 -15.14 -20.35 -9.67
C PRO A 171 -13.98 -19.79 -10.50
N GLU A 172 -14.13 -18.60 -11.08
CA GLU A 172 -13.05 -17.87 -11.74
C GLU A 172 -12.23 -17.07 -10.73
N VAL A 173 -12.91 -16.53 -9.71
CA VAL A 173 -12.29 -15.75 -8.64
C VAL A 173 -12.74 -16.26 -7.28
N VAL A 174 -11.80 -16.39 -6.35
CA VAL A 174 -12.03 -16.81 -4.96
C VAL A 174 -11.51 -15.73 -4.02
N ILE A 175 -12.28 -15.41 -2.99
CA ILE A 175 -11.86 -14.54 -1.90
C ILE A 175 -11.76 -15.37 -0.62
N ILE A 176 -10.66 -15.25 0.12
CA ILE A 176 -10.43 -15.86 1.44
C ILE A 176 -10.35 -14.74 2.48
N ASP A 177 -11.34 -14.66 3.37
CA ASP A 177 -11.43 -13.61 4.41
C ASP A 177 -11.61 -14.21 5.81
N SER A 178 -10.54 -14.38 6.59
CA SER A 178 -9.12 -14.06 6.37
C SER A 178 -8.24 -15.32 6.38
N ILE A 179 -7.00 -15.18 5.90
CA ILE A 179 -6.04 -16.30 5.88
C ILE A 179 -5.68 -16.79 7.29
N GLN A 180 -5.77 -15.92 8.29
CA GLN A 180 -5.44 -16.23 9.67
C GLN A 180 -6.41 -17.22 10.33
N THR A 181 -7.62 -17.32 9.82
CA THR A 181 -8.64 -18.26 10.32
C THR A 181 -8.60 -19.61 9.62
N MET A 182 -7.93 -19.70 8.48
CA MET A 182 -7.81 -20.95 7.73
C MET A 182 -6.86 -21.92 8.41
N TYR A 183 -7.20 -23.20 8.33
CA TYR A 183 -6.34 -24.24 8.86
C TYR A 183 -6.33 -25.52 7.99
N ASN A 184 -5.21 -26.24 8.09
CA ASN A 184 -5.03 -27.57 7.56
C ASN A 184 -4.87 -28.54 8.74
N GLU A 185 -5.66 -29.61 8.80
CA GLU A 185 -5.62 -30.62 9.85
C GLU A 185 -4.27 -31.34 9.96
N ASN A 186 -3.51 -31.39 8.87
CA ASN A 186 -2.18 -31.99 8.85
C ASN A 186 -1.09 -31.13 9.52
N VAL A 187 -1.42 -29.92 9.96
CA VAL A 187 -0.49 -29.02 10.69
C VAL A 187 -0.97 -28.91 12.13
N SER A 188 -0.18 -29.37 13.09
CA SER A 188 -0.53 -29.42 14.50
C SER A 188 -0.59 -28.04 15.20
N ALA A 189 -0.08 -27.00 14.54
CA ALA A 189 -0.09 -25.64 15.09
C ALA A 189 -1.49 -24.99 15.01
N ALA A 190 -1.78 -24.06 15.92
CA ALA A 190 -3.06 -23.38 15.98
C ALA A 190 -3.34 -22.52 14.74
N PRO A 191 -4.63 -22.31 14.35
CA PRO A 191 -4.99 -21.33 13.31
C PRO A 191 -4.37 -19.96 13.61
N GLY A 192 -3.89 -19.27 12.55
CA GLY A 192 -3.20 -17.98 12.68
C GLY A 192 -1.71 -18.06 13.03
N SER A 193 -1.18 -19.24 13.39
CA SER A 193 0.26 -19.44 13.55
C SER A 193 1.00 -19.29 12.21
N VAL A 194 2.32 -19.03 12.26
CA VAL A 194 3.15 -18.85 11.05
C VAL A 194 3.11 -20.10 10.17
N SER A 195 3.20 -21.29 10.76
CA SER A 195 3.18 -22.55 10.04
C SER A 195 1.83 -22.81 9.36
N GLN A 196 0.70 -22.59 10.06
CA GLN A 196 -0.63 -22.73 9.48
C GLN A 196 -0.85 -21.74 8.33
N VAL A 197 -0.51 -20.47 8.52
CA VAL A 197 -0.71 -19.43 7.50
C VAL A 197 0.15 -19.69 6.26
N ARG A 198 1.39 -20.18 6.42
CA ARG A 198 2.26 -20.57 5.29
C ARG A 198 1.73 -21.78 4.55
N GLU A 199 1.35 -22.83 5.26
CA GLU A 199 0.80 -24.05 4.63
C GLU A 199 -0.51 -23.74 3.90
N SER A 200 -1.42 -23.00 4.55
CA SER A 200 -2.68 -22.55 3.95
C SER A 200 -2.45 -21.79 2.65
N THR A 201 -1.49 -20.85 2.66
CA THR A 201 -1.14 -20.07 1.48
C THR A 201 -0.51 -20.94 0.39
N GLY A 202 0.29 -21.94 0.76
CA GLY A 202 0.88 -22.92 -0.16
C GLY A 202 -0.19 -23.73 -0.91
N ILE A 203 -1.20 -24.22 -0.19
CA ILE A 203 -2.35 -24.94 -0.76
C ILE A 203 -3.13 -24.04 -1.72
N LEU A 204 -3.46 -22.82 -1.30
CA LEU A 204 -4.18 -21.85 -2.13
C LEU A 204 -3.40 -21.48 -3.40
N LEU A 205 -2.07 -21.32 -3.30
CA LEU A 205 -1.21 -21.10 -4.46
C LEU A 205 -1.24 -22.27 -5.45
N GLN A 206 -1.22 -23.50 -4.95
CA GLN A 206 -1.33 -24.68 -5.80
C GLN A 206 -2.70 -24.75 -6.49
N LEU A 207 -3.79 -24.42 -5.80
CA LEU A 207 -5.13 -24.35 -6.39
C LEU A 207 -5.20 -23.26 -7.47
N ALA A 208 -4.67 -22.06 -7.18
CA ALA A 208 -4.65 -20.94 -8.13
C ALA A 208 -3.92 -21.34 -9.42
N LYS A 209 -2.69 -21.85 -9.32
CA LYS A 209 -1.87 -22.21 -10.47
C LYS A 209 -2.39 -23.47 -11.20
N GLY A 210 -2.84 -24.47 -10.44
CA GLY A 210 -3.28 -25.74 -11.00
C GLY A 210 -4.65 -25.71 -11.69
N LEU A 211 -5.56 -24.85 -11.24
CA LEU A 211 -6.89 -24.71 -11.80
C LEU A 211 -7.07 -23.44 -12.65
N GLY A 212 -6.07 -22.55 -12.70
CA GLY A 212 -6.15 -21.29 -13.42
C GLY A 212 -7.15 -20.30 -12.80
N ILE A 213 -7.42 -20.41 -11.49
CA ILE A 213 -8.33 -19.51 -10.76
C ILE A 213 -7.56 -18.39 -10.07
N SER A 214 -8.15 -17.21 -10.00
CA SER A 214 -7.55 -16.08 -9.29
C SER A 214 -8.02 -16.04 -7.84
N ILE A 215 -7.09 -15.97 -6.90
CA ILE A 215 -7.41 -16.00 -5.47
C ILE A 215 -6.93 -14.71 -4.79
N PHE A 216 -7.83 -14.04 -4.08
CA PHE A 216 -7.50 -12.97 -3.14
C PHE A 216 -7.52 -13.50 -1.72
N ILE A 217 -6.49 -13.20 -0.96
CA ILE A 217 -6.41 -13.51 0.47
C ILE A 217 -6.35 -12.22 1.29
N VAL A 218 -7.21 -12.11 2.29
CA VAL A 218 -7.18 -11.01 3.26
C VAL A 218 -6.22 -11.37 4.37
N GLY A 219 -5.30 -10.44 4.69
CA GLY A 219 -4.37 -10.55 5.81
C GLY A 219 -4.51 -9.36 6.76
N HIS A 220 -4.57 -9.62 8.07
CA HIS A 220 -4.55 -8.58 9.09
C HIS A 220 -3.13 -8.29 9.54
N VAL A 221 -2.75 -7.00 9.60
CA VAL A 221 -1.49 -6.56 10.22
C VAL A 221 -1.70 -6.56 11.72
N THR A 222 -0.90 -7.32 12.47
CA THR A 222 -0.97 -7.35 13.93
C THR A 222 0.15 -6.51 14.53
N LYS A 223 -0.19 -5.58 15.42
CA LYS A 223 0.77 -4.79 16.18
C LYS A 223 1.43 -5.57 17.32
N GLU A 224 0.86 -6.70 17.72
CA GLU A 224 1.18 -7.44 18.96
C GLU A 224 1.85 -8.81 18.77
N GLY A 225 2.31 -9.14 17.57
CA GLY A 225 3.24 -10.26 17.36
C GLY A 225 2.76 -11.69 17.63
N THR A 226 1.51 -11.94 18.00
CA THR A 226 1.01 -13.30 18.31
C THR A 226 0.41 -14.04 17.11
N VAL A 227 0.05 -13.32 16.05
CA VAL A 227 -0.53 -13.89 14.82
C VAL A 227 0.40 -13.57 13.64
N ALA A 228 0.58 -14.52 12.72
CA ALA A 228 1.40 -14.33 11.53
C ALA A 228 0.88 -13.16 10.69
N GLY A 229 1.71 -12.13 10.54
CA GLY A 229 1.39 -10.95 9.73
C GLY A 229 1.56 -11.19 8.22
N PRO A 230 1.06 -10.26 7.37
CA PRO A 230 1.15 -10.36 5.91
C PRO A 230 2.58 -10.52 5.37
N ARG A 231 3.59 -9.99 6.05
CA ARG A 231 5.00 -10.07 5.63
C ARG A 231 5.51 -11.49 5.44
N VAL A 232 5.00 -12.45 6.21
CA VAL A 232 5.34 -13.87 6.07
C VAL A 232 4.93 -14.41 4.69
N LEU A 233 3.87 -13.85 4.11
CA LEU A 233 3.26 -14.29 2.85
C LEU A 233 3.78 -13.56 1.62
N GLU A 234 4.41 -12.39 1.78
CA GLU A 234 4.85 -11.53 0.66
C GLU A 234 5.69 -12.29 -0.39
N HIS A 235 6.54 -13.21 0.07
CA HIS A 235 7.40 -13.98 -0.83
C HIS A 235 6.63 -15.08 -1.59
N MET A 236 5.52 -15.57 -1.05
CA MET A 236 4.74 -16.68 -1.60
C MET A 236 3.73 -16.24 -2.64
N VAL A 237 3.18 -15.03 -2.50
CA VAL A 237 2.12 -14.52 -3.38
C VAL A 237 2.68 -13.79 -4.61
N ASP A 238 1.86 -13.62 -5.64
CA ASP A 238 2.24 -12.92 -6.86
C ASP A 238 2.11 -11.41 -6.72
N THR A 239 1.06 -10.96 -6.01
CA THR A 239 0.77 -9.53 -5.79
C THR A 239 0.47 -9.28 -4.30
N VAL A 240 0.99 -8.19 -3.77
CA VAL A 240 0.73 -7.71 -2.40
C VAL A 240 0.19 -6.29 -2.48
N LEU A 241 -0.98 -6.08 -1.92
CA LEU A 241 -1.64 -4.80 -1.81
C LEU A 241 -1.78 -4.44 -0.33
N TYR A 242 -1.41 -3.21 0.03
CA TYR A 242 -1.60 -2.69 1.38
C TYR A 242 -2.62 -1.57 1.40
N PHE A 243 -3.62 -1.72 2.26
CA PHE A 243 -4.49 -0.62 2.64
C PHE A 243 -3.83 0.22 3.73
N GLU A 244 -3.67 1.51 3.44
CA GLU A 244 -3.13 2.53 4.33
C GLU A 244 -4.19 3.62 4.57
N GLY A 245 -4.15 4.25 5.71
CA GLY A 245 -5.00 5.40 6.05
C GLY A 245 -5.23 5.52 7.54
N ASP A 246 -5.52 6.73 7.99
CA ASP A 246 -5.94 6.99 9.36
C ASP A 246 -7.43 6.62 9.52
N ARG A 247 -7.82 6.05 10.66
CA ARG A 247 -9.22 5.73 10.97
C ARG A 247 -10.12 6.95 10.97
N TYR A 248 -9.55 8.13 11.22
CA TYR A 248 -10.25 9.41 11.22
C TYR A 248 -10.24 10.12 9.86
N ALA A 249 -9.41 9.69 8.91
CA ALA A 249 -9.42 10.24 7.55
C ALA A 249 -10.52 9.59 6.72
N SER A 250 -11.19 10.40 5.89
CA SER A 250 -12.29 9.92 5.03
C SER A 250 -11.81 9.04 3.90
N TYR A 251 -10.53 9.12 3.53
CA TYR A 251 -9.95 8.37 2.42
C TYR A 251 -9.04 7.23 2.88
N ARG A 252 -8.83 6.31 1.97
CA ARG A 252 -7.97 5.14 2.09
C ARG A 252 -7.08 5.06 0.85
N ILE A 253 -5.81 4.72 1.07
CA ILE A 253 -4.87 4.50 -0.03
C ILE A 253 -4.60 3.01 -0.12
N LEU A 254 -4.72 2.47 -1.33
CA LEU A 254 -4.31 1.12 -1.65
C LEU A 254 -2.98 1.19 -2.40
N ARG A 255 -1.94 0.61 -1.83
CA ARG A 255 -0.57 0.64 -2.37
C ARG A 255 -0.11 -0.76 -2.78
N GLY A 256 0.54 -0.89 -3.93
CA GLY A 256 1.22 -2.10 -4.36
C GLY A 256 2.55 -2.28 -3.62
N GLY A 257 2.66 -3.28 -2.74
CA GLY A 257 3.94 -3.66 -2.10
C GLY A 257 4.77 -4.63 -2.96
N LYS A 258 4.10 -5.48 -3.75
CA LYS A 258 4.70 -6.40 -4.72
C LYS A 258 3.72 -6.63 -5.86
N ASN A 259 4.20 -6.64 -7.09
CA ASN A 259 3.38 -6.98 -8.24
C ASN A 259 4.24 -7.62 -9.34
N ARG A 260 4.00 -8.90 -9.66
CA ARG A 260 4.70 -9.60 -10.74
C ARG A 260 4.15 -9.26 -12.13
N PHE A 261 2.99 -8.59 -12.19
CA PHE A 261 2.24 -8.33 -13.42
C PHE A 261 2.17 -6.86 -13.80
N GLY A 262 2.78 -5.99 -12.99
CA GLY A 262 2.77 -4.54 -13.19
C GLY A 262 3.72 -3.80 -12.25
N SER A 263 3.61 -2.48 -12.26
CA SER A 263 4.39 -1.60 -11.38
C SER A 263 3.94 -1.73 -9.93
N THR A 264 4.87 -1.70 -8.98
CA THR A 264 4.60 -1.60 -7.54
C THR A 264 4.42 -0.16 -7.06
N ASN A 265 4.66 0.81 -7.93
CA ASN A 265 4.61 2.21 -7.56
C ASN A 265 3.22 2.84 -7.69
N GLU A 266 2.23 2.10 -8.22
CA GLU A 266 0.87 2.64 -8.40
C GLU A 266 0.10 2.65 -7.09
N ILE A 267 -0.73 3.69 -6.91
CA ILE A 267 -1.69 3.79 -5.81
C ILE A 267 -3.12 3.90 -6.31
N GLY A 268 -4.04 3.35 -5.51
CA GLY A 268 -5.48 3.59 -5.62
C GLY A 268 -5.98 4.43 -4.45
N VAL A 269 -6.81 5.42 -4.72
CA VAL A 269 -7.36 6.31 -3.69
C VAL A 269 -8.87 6.13 -3.60
N PHE A 270 -9.34 5.85 -2.38
CA PHE A 270 -10.72 5.54 -2.09
C PHE A 270 -11.24 6.44 -0.96
N GLU A 271 -12.52 6.76 -1.01
CA GLU A 271 -13.26 7.38 0.07
C GLU A 271 -14.19 6.36 0.72
N MET A 272 -14.20 6.28 2.05
CA MET A 272 -15.13 5.42 2.77
C MET A 272 -16.49 6.13 2.88
N ARG A 273 -17.53 5.49 2.34
CA ARG A 273 -18.92 5.95 2.38
C ARG A 273 -19.81 4.91 3.05
N GLU A 274 -21.05 5.27 3.37
CA GLU A 274 -22.03 4.33 3.90
C GLU A 274 -22.32 3.16 2.93
N THR A 275 -22.26 3.44 1.64
CA THR A 275 -22.45 2.47 0.54
C THR A 275 -21.18 1.71 0.17
N GLY A 276 -20.09 1.80 0.96
CA GLY A 276 -18.82 1.14 0.71
C GLY A 276 -17.69 2.10 0.30
N LEU A 277 -16.71 1.60 -0.42
CA LEU A 277 -15.57 2.37 -0.91
C LEU A 277 -15.90 2.99 -2.26
N ALA A 278 -15.79 4.30 -2.35
CA ALA A 278 -15.92 5.06 -3.59
C ALA A 278 -14.54 5.45 -4.13
N GLU A 279 -14.36 5.36 -5.44
CA GLU A 279 -13.13 5.79 -6.11
C GLU A 279 -12.99 7.31 -6.07
N VAL A 280 -11.82 7.81 -5.71
CA VAL A 280 -11.52 9.24 -5.75
C VAL A 280 -10.97 9.57 -7.14
N LYS A 281 -11.79 10.17 -8.00
CA LYS A 281 -11.44 10.48 -9.39
C LYS A 281 -10.27 11.45 -9.50
N ASN A 282 -10.22 12.43 -8.60
CA ASN A 282 -9.17 13.44 -8.52
C ASN A 282 -8.61 13.55 -7.09
N PRO A 283 -7.62 12.72 -6.72
CA PRO A 283 -7.04 12.77 -5.40
C PRO A 283 -6.41 14.11 -5.04
N SER A 284 -5.78 14.80 -6.00
CA SER A 284 -5.17 16.11 -5.77
C SER A 284 -6.21 17.15 -5.33
N GLU A 285 -7.36 17.20 -6.01
CA GLU A 285 -8.46 18.10 -5.65
C GLU A 285 -9.00 17.79 -4.25
N TYR A 286 -9.13 16.50 -3.95
CA TYR A 286 -9.57 16.05 -2.64
C TYR A 286 -8.58 16.42 -1.51
N MET A 287 -7.26 16.24 -1.75
CA MET A 287 -6.20 16.57 -0.79
C MET A 287 -6.06 18.08 -0.53
N LEU A 288 -6.48 18.91 -1.47
CA LEU A 288 -6.44 20.37 -1.35
C LEU A 288 -7.75 20.98 -0.82
N ASN A 289 -8.77 20.16 -0.58
CA ASN A 289 -10.05 20.63 -0.08
C ASN A 289 -9.92 21.22 1.34
N GLY A 290 -10.54 22.39 1.55
CA GLY A 290 -10.47 23.09 2.84
C GLY A 290 -9.17 23.86 3.10
N ARG A 291 -8.29 23.98 2.11
CA ARG A 291 -7.08 24.78 2.21
C ARG A 291 -7.40 26.25 2.47
N PRO A 292 -6.77 26.90 3.47
CA PRO A 292 -6.98 28.32 3.75
C PRO A 292 -6.37 29.17 2.62
N GLU A 293 -7.10 30.19 2.18
CA GLU A 293 -6.57 31.18 1.25
C GLU A 293 -5.67 32.17 2.01
N ASN A 294 -4.54 32.54 1.43
CA ASN A 294 -3.61 33.55 1.93
C ASN A 294 -3.05 33.30 3.36
N ALA A 295 -2.91 32.04 3.77
CA ALA A 295 -2.28 31.69 5.03
C ALA A 295 -0.75 31.59 4.88
N SER A 296 -0.01 32.23 5.85
CA SER A 296 1.42 31.97 5.94
C SER A 296 1.69 30.53 6.38
N GLY A 297 2.74 29.93 5.83
CA GLY A 297 3.12 28.56 6.14
C GLY A 297 2.39 27.49 5.33
N SER A 298 1.45 27.83 4.44
CA SER A 298 0.78 26.88 3.54
C SER A 298 1.37 26.97 2.13
N VAL A 299 1.83 25.83 1.59
CA VAL A 299 2.38 25.70 0.23
C VAL A 299 1.86 24.43 -0.42
N VAL A 300 1.50 24.48 -1.69
CA VAL A 300 1.19 23.27 -2.45
C VAL A 300 2.45 22.73 -3.09
N ALA A 301 2.71 21.46 -2.86
CA ALA A 301 3.78 20.71 -3.53
C ALA A 301 3.20 19.63 -4.45
N CYS A 302 4.00 19.22 -5.44
CA CYS A 302 3.67 18.09 -6.29
C CYS A 302 4.61 16.93 -6.01
N THR A 303 4.05 15.81 -5.56
CA THR A 303 4.73 14.53 -5.42
C THR A 303 4.32 13.57 -6.52
N MET A 304 5.14 12.54 -6.78
CA MET A 304 4.79 11.43 -7.67
C MET A 304 4.54 10.17 -6.84
N GLU A 305 3.38 9.60 -7.03
CA GLU A 305 3.09 8.25 -6.54
C GLU A 305 2.97 7.32 -7.75
N GLY A 306 4.08 6.60 -8.03
CA GLY A 306 4.24 5.87 -9.25
C GLY A 306 4.33 6.76 -10.48
N THR A 307 3.37 6.62 -11.37
CA THR A 307 3.22 7.47 -12.56
C THR A 307 2.26 8.63 -12.35
N ARG A 308 1.62 8.71 -11.18
CA ARG A 308 0.56 9.68 -10.88
C ARG A 308 1.10 10.89 -10.11
N PRO A 309 1.02 12.10 -10.69
CA PRO A 309 1.28 13.31 -9.94
C PRO A 309 0.15 13.55 -8.92
N LEU A 310 0.53 13.93 -7.70
CA LEU A 310 -0.40 14.31 -6.63
C LEU A 310 -0.02 15.69 -6.10
N LEU A 311 -0.98 16.59 -6.06
CA LEU A 311 -0.83 17.86 -5.38
C LEU A 311 -1.25 17.70 -3.93
N ILE A 312 -0.38 18.12 -3.03
CA ILE A 312 -0.54 18.03 -1.58
C ILE A 312 -0.29 19.39 -0.94
N GLU A 313 -1.00 19.70 0.13
CA GLU A 313 -0.72 20.86 0.94
C GLU A 313 0.32 20.52 2.00
N LEU A 314 1.38 21.32 2.05
CA LEU A 314 2.39 21.35 3.10
C LEU A 314 2.12 22.53 4.01
N GLN A 315 1.99 22.26 5.31
CA GLN A 315 1.82 23.29 6.33
C GLN A 315 3.02 23.33 7.25
N ALA A 316 3.54 24.51 7.50
CA ALA A 316 4.58 24.74 8.49
C ALA A 316 4.15 25.82 9.47
N LEU A 317 4.40 25.58 10.75
CA LEU A 317 4.28 26.57 11.81
C LEU A 317 5.65 26.74 12.48
N VAL A 318 6.20 27.95 12.40
CA VAL A 318 7.48 28.30 13.02
C VAL A 318 7.23 29.43 14.00
N CYS A 319 7.64 29.24 15.25
CA CYS A 319 7.50 30.24 16.29
C CYS A 319 8.72 30.23 17.22
N HIS A 320 8.98 31.35 17.92
CA HIS A 320 10.05 31.41 18.91
C HIS A 320 9.82 30.41 20.04
N SER A 321 10.87 29.65 20.39
CA SER A 321 10.82 28.73 21.52
C SER A 321 10.96 29.47 22.84
N ASN A 322 9.98 29.29 23.72
CA ASN A 322 10.00 29.88 25.07
C ASN A 322 10.64 28.98 26.12
N PHE A 323 11.07 27.75 25.73
CA PHE A 323 11.48 26.68 26.66
C PHE A 323 12.97 26.30 26.58
N GLY A 324 13.80 27.11 25.96
CA GLY A 324 15.26 26.90 25.88
C GLY A 324 15.72 25.82 24.90
N ILE A 325 14.95 24.73 24.71
CA ILE A 325 15.22 23.67 23.71
C ILE A 325 14.11 23.69 22.66
N PRO A 326 14.43 24.06 21.41
CA PRO A 326 13.45 24.10 20.33
C PRO A 326 12.81 22.75 20.06
N ARG A 327 11.49 22.73 19.95
CA ARG A 327 10.71 21.55 19.60
C ARG A 327 10.54 21.46 18.09
N ARG A 328 10.72 20.27 17.55
CA ARG A 328 10.48 20.00 16.14
C ARG A 328 9.59 18.78 16.01
N GLN A 329 8.55 18.90 15.22
CA GLN A 329 7.60 17.82 15.01
C GLN A 329 7.20 17.76 13.54
N THR A 330 7.08 16.53 13.01
CA THR A 330 6.66 16.29 11.63
C THR A 330 5.51 15.30 11.59
N THR A 331 4.58 15.54 10.69
CA THR A 331 3.50 14.61 10.37
C THR A 331 3.45 14.42 8.87
N GLY A 332 3.43 13.18 8.41
CA GLY A 332 3.36 12.85 6.97
C GLY A 332 4.70 12.89 6.23
N THR A 333 5.78 13.39 6.83
CA THR A 333 7.13 13.40 6.23
C THR A 333 8.21 12.99 7.24
N ASP A 334 9.42 12.70 6.76
CA ASP A 334 10.54 12.26 7.61
C ASP A 334 11.06 13.40 8.49
N PHE A 335 11.17 13.12 9.79
CA PHE A 335 11.65 14.06 10.78
C PHE A 335 13.10 14.52 10.53
N ASN A 336 13.98 13.58 10.16
CA ASN A 336 15.39 13.89 9.93
C ASN A 336 15.55 14.75 8.68
N ARG A 337 14.74 14.50 7.64
CA ARG A 337 14.73 15.32 6.42
C ARG A 337 14.37 16.75 6.70
N VAL A 338 13.31 17.01 7.47
CA VAL A 338 12.92 18.39 7.86
C VAL A 338 14.00 19.08 8.67
N ASN A 339 14.63 18.38 9.64
CA ASN A 339 15.75 18.94 10.39
C ASN A 339 16.94 19.33 9.50
N LEU A 340 17.23 18.49 8.50
CA LEU A 340 18.29 18.79 7.53
C LEU A 340 17.96 20.02 6.69
N LEU A 341 16.73 20.15 6.21
CA LEU A 341 16.27 21.31 5.44
C LEU A 341 16.33 22.61 6.28
N MET A 342 15.96 22.54 7.57
CA MET A 342 16.10 23.66 8.49
C MET A 342 17.56 24.06 8.68
N ALA A 343 18.49 23.12 8.81
CA ALA A 343 19.93 23.39 8.90
C ALA A 343 20.48 24.02 7.61
N VAL A 344 20.00 23.61 6.45
CA VAL A 344 20.33 24.23 5.16
C VAL A 344 19.83 25.68 5.11
N LEU A 345 18.59 25.96 5.50
CA LEU A 345 18.03 27.32 5.58
C LEU A 345 18.86 28.21 6.49
N GLU A 346 19.24 27.72 7.66
CA GLU A 346 20.04 28.48 8.62
C GLU A 346 21.45 28.77 8.07
N LYS A 347 22.14 27.75 7.57
CA LYS A 347 23.54 27.88 7.15
C LYS A 347 23.73 28.56 5.80
N ARG A 348 22.78 28.39 4.85
CA ARG A 348 22.94 28.84 3.47
C ARG A 348 22.13 30.10 3.13
N SER A 349 21.05 30.33 3.86
CA SER A 349 20.16 31.47 3.61
C SER A 349 20.07 32.43 4.78
N GLY A 350 20.82 32.20 5.85
CA GLY A 350 20.93 33.12 7.00
C GLY A 350 19.66 33.23 7.85
N VAL A 351 18.73 32.28 7.71
CA VAL A 351 17.46 32.29 8.46
C VAL A 351 17.69 31.71 9.85
N GLN A 352 17.50 32.49 10.91
CA GLN A 352 17.77 32.05 12.29
C GLN A 352 16.67 31.16 12.83
N LEU A 353 16.79 29.85 12.63
CA LEU A 353 15.82 28.81 13.05
C LEU A 353 16.25 28.05 14.30
N SER A 354 17.48 28.24 14.77
CA SER A 354 18.05 27.50 15.91
C SER A 354 17.30 27.74 17.23
N SER A 355 16.66 28.89 17.38
CA SER A 355 15.82 29.25 18.54
C SER A 355 14.32 29.12 18.30
N CYS A 356 13.91 28.48 17.21
CA CYS A 356 12.50 28.37 16.84
C CYS A 356 11.99 26.95 17.00
N ASP A 357 10.77 26.82 17.55
CA ASP A 357 9.96 25.63 17.41
C ASP A 357 9.46 25.54 15.96
N ALA A 358 9.41 24.33 15.41
CA ALA A 358 8.94 24.10 14.05
C ALA A 358 8.05 22.84 13.98
N TYR A 359 6.90 23.03 13.39
CA TYR A 359 5.90 21.98 13.15
C TYR A 359 5.64 21.91 11.65
N VAL A 360 5.85 20.74 11.04
CA VAL A 360 5.60 20.52 9.61
C VAL A 360 4.58 19.40 9.44
N ASN A 361 3.53 19.66 8.69
CA ASN A 361 2.45 18.74 8.46
C ASN A 361 2.13 18.61 6.97
N ILE A 362 2.00 17.37 6.48
CA ILE A 362 1.36 17.10 5.20
C ILE A 362 -0.12 16.88 5.48
N THR A 363 -0.98 17.71 4.89
CA THR A 363 -2.41 17.57 5.07
C THR A 363 -2.90 16.28 4.46
N GLY A 364 -4.00 15.77 5.00
CA GLY A 364 -4.61 14.59 4.41
C GLY A 364 -4.13 13.25 4.97
N GLY A 365 -3.21 13.21 5.98
CA GLY A 365 -2.80 11.96 6.67
C GLY A 365 -1.99 10.98 5.82
N ILE A 366 -1.46 11.41 4.67
CA ILE A 366 -0.56 10.61 3.82
C ILE A 366 0.89 10.77 4.26
N LYS A 367 1.67 9.72 4.03
CA LYS A 367 3.12 9.74 4.25
C LYS A 367 3.85 9.84 2.92
N ILE A 368 4.60 10.92 2.73
CA ILE A 368 5.40 11.17 1.53
C ILE A 368 6.88 11.12 1.89
N GLN A 369 7.62 10.32 1.14
CA GLN A 369 9.08 10.19 1.31
C GLN A 369 9.85 10.71 0.10
N GLU A 370 9.16 11.18 -0.94
CA GLU A 370 9.79 11.66 -2.16
C GLU A 370 10.50 13.00 -1.91
N PRO A 371 11.81 13.14 -2.24
CA PRO A 371 12.55 14.40 -2.04
C PRO A 371 12.03 15.57 -2.87
N ALA A 372 11.21 15.34 -3.87
CA ALA A 372 10.63 16.40 -4.69
C ALA A 372 9.81 17.43 -3.87
N ILE A 373 9.34 17.07 -2.67
CA ILE A 373 8.59 17.99 -1.80
C ILE A 373 9.48 18.92 -0.97
N ASP A 374 10.80 18.75 -0.98
CA ASP A 374 11.75 19.52 -0.16
C ASP A 374 11.62 21.02 -0.37
N LEU A 375 11.57 21.45 -1.64
CA LEU A 375 11.42 22.88 -1.97
C LEU A 375 10.11 23.43 -1.39
N GLY A 376 9.02 22.66 -1.46
CA GLY A 376 7.74 23.03 -0.85
C GLY A 376 7.84 23.15 0.68
N ILE A 377 8.53 22.22 1.36
CA ILE A 377 8.77 22.25 2.81
C ILE A 377 9.57 23.50 3.18
N VAL A 378 10.66 23.78 2.45
CA VAL A 378 11.51 24.97 2.65
C VAL A 378 10.70 26.25 2.51
N LEU A 379 9.88 26.35 1.46
CA LEU A 379 9.03 27.52 1.22
C LEU A 379 7.93 27.69 2.29
N ALA A 380 7.35 26.59 2.78
CA ALA A 380 6.37 26.62 3.87
C ALA A 380 7.02 27.12 5.18
N ILE A 381 8.21 26.60 5.54
CA ILE A 381 8.97 27.06 6.71
C ILE A 381 9.31 28.54 6.60
N LEU A 382 9.80 29.01 5.44
CA LEU A 382 10.13 30.41 5.19
C LEU A 382 8.91 31.32 5.26
N SER A 383 7.80 30.89 4.64
CA SER A 383 6.52 31.61 4.67
C SER A 383 6.02 31.81 6.09
N SER A 384 6.06 30.76 6.92
CA SER A 384 5.69 30.80 8.32
C SER A 384 6.63 31.72 9.14
N PHE A 385 7.95 31.54 8.99
CA PHE A 385 8.97 32.30 9.69
C PHE A 385 8.87 33.83 9.43
N ARG A 386 8.64 34.16 8.14
CA ARG A 386 8.47 35.59 7.72
C ARG A 386 7.04 36.09 7.90
N ASN A 387 6.12 35.26 8.35
CA ASN A 387 4.69 35.54 8.42
C ASN A 387 4.13 36.18 7.13
N LYS A 388 4.56 35.65 5.97
CA LYS A 388 4.19 36.14 4.65
C LYS A 388 3.62 34.99 3.82
N ALA A 389 2.35 35.11 3.43
CA ALA A 389 1.71 34.15 2.56
C ALA A 389 2.34 34.16 1.14
N LEU A 390 2.48 33.01 0.53
CA LEU A 390 2.82 32.86 -0.87
C LEU A 390 1.55 32.86 -1.73
N ASN A 391 1.73 33.00 -3.06
CA ASN A 391 0.61 32.93 -3.98
C ASN A 391 -0.17 31.61 -3.79
N PRO A 392 -1.47 31.67 -3.43
CA PRO A 392 -2.28 30.46 -3.20
C PRO A 392 -2.44 29.59 -4.46
N LYS A 393 -2.21 30.14 -5.65
CA LYS A 393 -2.25 29.43 -6.93
C LYS A 393 -0.86 28.99 -7.43
N MET A 394 0.09 28.82 -6.53
CA MET A 394 1.45 28.38 -6.82
C MET A 394 1.65 26.93 -6.35
N VAL A 395 2.35 26.15 -7.16
CA VAL A 395 2.85 24.81 -6.83
C VAL A 395 4.37 24.85 -6.82
N ALA A 396 5.01 24.16 -5.90
CA ALA A 396 6.47 24.04 -5.85
C ALA A 396 6.92 22.58 -5.79
N PHE A 397 7.99 22.24 -6.50
CA PHE A 397 8.67 20.95 -6.36
C PHE A 397 10.15 21.06 -6.71
N GLY A 398 10.96 20.23 -6.07
CA GLY A 398 12.42 20.15 -6.27
C GLY A 398 13.09 19.52 -5.06
N GLU A 399 14.14 18.75 -5.26
CA GLU A 399 14.98 18.24 -4.18
C GLU A 399 15.96 19.34 -3.73
N VAL A 400 16.16 19.48 -2.42
CA VAL A 400 17.11 20.46 -1.85
C VAL A 400 18.34 19.74 -1.31
N GLY A 401 19.50 20.07 -1.88
CA GLY A 401 20.78 19.54 -1.41
C GLY A 401 21.39 20.30 -0.24
N LEU A 402 22.44 19.77 0.36
CA LEU A 402 23.11 20.33 1.56
C LEU A 402 23.82 21.66 1.30
N SER A 403 24.14 21.98 0.04
CA SER A 403 24.72 23.28 -0.34
C SER A 403 23.65 24.34 -0.57
N GLY A 404 22.35 23.97 -0.43
CA GLY A 404 21.21 24.86 -0.70
C GLY A 404 20.82 24.88 -2.18
N GLU A 405 21.39 24.02 -3.01
CA GLU A 405 21.04 23.86 -4.43
C GLU A 405 19.68 23.18 -4.58
N VAL A 406 18.93 23.55 -5.62
CA VAL A 406 17.67 22.90 -6.01
C VAL A 406 17.95 21.99 -7.20
N ARG A 407 17.76 20.69 -6.99
CA ARG A 407 18.06 19.61 -7.94
C ARG A 407 16.84 19.19 -8.72
N ALA A 408 17.09 18.67 -9.93
CA ALA A 408 16.06 18.08 -10.78
C ALA A 408 15.39 16.89 -10.10
N VAL A 409 14.11 16.73 -10.42
CA VAL A 409 13.30 15.59 -10.00
C VAL A 409 12.68 14.92 -11.22
N SER A 410 12.31 13.67 -11.09
CA SER A 410 11.69 12.91 -12.18
C SER A 410 10.34 13.49 -12.59
N MET A 411 9.98 13.31 -13.87
CA MET A 411 8.65 13.63 -14.41
C MET A 411 8.21 15.10 -14.20
N ALA A 412 9.12 16.05 -14.23
CA ALA A 412 8.86 17.47 -13.97
C ALA A 412 7.72 18.03 -14.83
N LYS A 413 7.69 17.68 -16.13
CA LYS A 413 6.64 18.11 -17.05
C LYS A 413 5.24 17.62 -16.63
N GLN A 414 5.14 16.37 -16.14
CA GLN A 414 3.85 15.81 -15.70
C GLN A 414 3.34 16.50 -14.44
N ARG A 415 4.23 16.89 -13.51
CA ARG A 415 3.91 17.65 -12.30
C ARG A 415 3.32 19.02 -12.66
N VAL A 416 3.92 19.72 -13.62
CA VAL A 416 3.42 21.00 -14.13
C VAL A 416 2.07 20.83 -14.80
N ALA A 417 1.89 19.79 -15.62
CA ALA A 417 0.62 19.51 -16.30
C ALA A 417 -0.52 19.23 -15.32
N GLU A 418 -0.25 18.54 -14.19
CA GLU A 418 -1.27 18.32 -13.14
C GLU A 418 -1.61 19.62 -12.41
N ALA A 419 -0.62 20.49 -12.14
CA ALA A 419 -0.85 21.80 -11.55
C ALA A 419 -1.73 22.66 -12.48
N GLU A 420 -1.42 22.70 -13.79
CA GLU A 420 -2.22 23.42 -14.80
C GLU A 420 -3.66 22.91 -14.87
N LYS A 421 -3.83 21.58 -14.90
CA LYS A 421 -5.16 20.93 -14.96
C LYS A 421 -6.05 21.30 -13.76
N LEU A 422 -5.45 21.54 -12.59
CA LEU A 422 -6.15 21.92 -11.37
C LEU A 422 -6.29 23.44 -11.17
N GLY A 423 -5.94 24.24 -12.19
CA GLY A 423 -6.16 25.68 -12.21
C GLY A 423 -5.13 26.48 -11.43
N PHE A 424 -3.95 25.94 -11.15
CA PHE A 424 -2.82 26.70 -10.63
C PHE A 424 -2.26 27.61 -11.73
N GLU A 425 -1.71 28.75 -11.32
CA GLU A 425 -1.24 29.79 -12.25
C GLU A 425 0.28 29.85 -12.30
N GLU A 426 0.97 29.34 -11.24
CA GLU A 426 2.42 29.38 -11.15
C GLU A 426 2.99 28.03 -10.68
N CYS A 427 4.16 27.68 -11.21
CA CYS A 427 4.90 26.50 -10.78
C CYS A 427 6.38 26.84 -10.56
N VAL A 428 6.89 26.62 -9.37
CA VAL A 428 8.30 26.80 -9.00
C VAL A 428 9.00 25.46 -9.18
N VAL A 429 9.99 25.43 -10.06
CA VAL A 429 10.67 24.18 -10.49
C VAL A 429 12.19 24.34 -10.41
N PRO A 430 12.95 23.23 -10.35
CA PRO A 430 14.40 23.29 -10.51
C PRO A 430 14.80 23.96 -11.81
N TYR A 431 15.79 24.86 -11.78
CA TYR A 431 16.23 25.61 -12.97
C TYR A 431 16.60 24.71 -14.14
N VAL A 432 17.22 23.56 -13.88
CA VAL A 432 17.59 22.55 -14.89
C VAL A 432 16.36 21.99 -15.64
N SER A 433 15.19 21.97 -15.01
CA SER A 433 13.94 21.47 -15.61
C SER A 433 13.10 22.58 -16.28
N LEU A 434 13.54 23.84 -16.18
CA LEU A 434 12.75 24.99 -16.61
C LEU A 434 12.31 24.93 -18.07
N GLU A 435 13.24 24.67 -18.96
CA GLU A 435 12.97 24.65 -20.42
C GLU A 435 12.03 23.48 -20.82
N GLU A 436 12.18 22.33 -20.17
CA GLU A 436 11.30 21.18 -20.37
C GLU A 436 9.87 21.47 -19.87
N CYS A 437 9.77 22.11 -18.72
CA CYS A 437 8.50 22.45 -18.08
C CYS A 437 7.75 23.57 -18.79
N LYS A 438 8.45 24.53 -19.40
CA LYS A 438 7.83 25.61 -20.20
C LYS A 438 7.23 25.11 -21.50
N LYS A 439 7.77 24.04 -22.08
CA LYS A 439 7.30 23.52 -23.38
C LYS A 439 5.89 22.93 -23.26
N GLY A 440 4.90 23.69 -23.76
CA GLY A 440 3.49 23.29 -23.78
C GLY A 440 2.71 23.60 -22.52
N SER A 441 3.30 24.27 -21.53
CA SER A 441 2.60 24.77 -20.34
C SER A 441 2.02 26.16 -20.57
N LYS A 442 0.80 26.41 -20.06
CA LYS A 442 0.11 27.71 -20.07
C LYS A 442 0.30 28.49 -18.80
N ILE A 443 0.80 27.85 -17.72
CA ILE A 443 1.04 28.51 -16.44
C ILE A 443 2.45 29.10 -16.40
N ARG A 444 2.67 30.08 -15.51
CA ARG A 444 3.98 30.69 -15.30
C ARG A 444 4.93 29.72 -14.61
N VAL A 445 6.00 29.29 -15.30
CA VAL A 445 7.03 28.40 -14.75
C VAL A 445 8.24 29.25 -14.30
N ILE A 446 8.56 29.15 -13.00
CA ILE A 446 9.65 29.87 -12.34
C ILE A 446 10.77 28.89 -12.02
N GLY A 447 11.91 29.00 -12.70
CA GLY A 447 13.07 28.15 -12.42
C GLY A 447 13.89 28.72 -11.29
N VAL A 448 14.27 27.89 -10.32
CA VAL A 448 15.14 28.26 -9.20
C VAL A 448 16.34 27.32 -9.09
N SER A 449 17.51 27.87 -8.90
CA SER A 449 18.78 27.14 -8.80
C SER A 449 19.18 26.81 -7.36
N SER A 450 18.70 27.61 -6.40
CA SER A 450 19.02 27.46 -4.98
C SER A 450 17.85 27.93 -4.11
N VAL A 451 17.92 27.58 -2.84
CA VAL A 451 16.98 28.07 -1.82
C VAL A 451 17.04 29.61 -1.73
N GLN A 452 18.24 30.22 -1.83
CA GLN A 452 18.39 31.66 -1.83
C GLN A 452 17.70 32.30 -3.05
N ASP A 453 17.90 31.75 -4.26
CA ASP A 453 17.24 32.21 -5.48
C ASP A 453 15.71 32.11 -5.37
N ALA A 454 15.20 31.04 -4.75
CA ALA A 454 13.76 30.89 -4.47
C ALA A 454 13.25 31.97 -3.49
N MET A 455 14.02 32.28 -2.44
CA MET A 455 13.69 33.35 -1.49
C MET A 455 13.62 34.72 -2.17
N ASP A 456 14.61 35.07 -3.00
CA ASP A 456 14.72 36.36 -3.66
C ASP A 456 13.60 36.59 -4.68
N ARG A 457 13.06 35.53 -5.28
CA ARG A 457 12.01 35.61 -6.30
C ARG A 457 10.58 35.59 -5.71
N LEU A 458 10.40 34.99 -4.53
CA LEU A 458 9.06 34.71 -4.00
C LEU A 458 8.71 35.54 -2.78
N PHE A 459 9.71 36.09 -2.07
CA PHE A 459 9.54 36.88 -0.86
C PHE A 459 10.07 38.31 -1.02
#